data_d5c3c89cb62fab51d0ef0315bc068e2b
#
_entry.id   d5c3c89cb62fab51d0ef0315bc068e2b
#
_cell.length_a   1.000
_cell.length_b   1.000
_cell.length_c   1.000
_cell.angle_alpha   90.00
_cell.angle_beta   90.00
_cell.angle_gamma   90.00
#
_symmetry.space_group_name_H-M   'P 1'
#
loop_
_entity.id
_entity.type
_entity.pdbx_description
1 polymer ?
#
loop_
_entity_poly.entity_id
_entity_poly.type
_entity_poly.pdbx_seq_one_letter_code
_entity_poly.pdbx_strand_id
1 'polypeptide(L)'
;MAFASGFSRDGNPNFLRNVVIGVVVLIVLVAFWPIRTVPTGSRGVVTVGGAIRGLQNEGFTLILPWQKLDVFSIRAEQADIENAEGSTSDTQPVKVSLTVRYSIAPDRVTEVYEKYSHDGNLQSYVQTATQEVFKAVTARYSAPDLIAQRAAVSSDITGALRSKLANYGAQVISIDMRNFSFSESYMRAINDKVTQEQLRLAAENKLKTVEAEQKQKVAIAEAEANAVKATADGDAYAKLKVAQAEAQAMQVQNEALAKNKDVLELRRIEVELTKAQKWNGQLPQAIYAGAPVPFMNVGNPAK
;
A
#
# COMPACT_ATOMS: atom_id res chain seq x y z
N MET A 1 66.82 -61.29 -43.96
CA MET A 1 67.47 -60.02 -44.30
C MET A 1 67.11 -59.06 -43.19
N ALA A 2 67.90 -58.94 -42.21
CA ALA A 2 68.94 -58.03 -41.79
C ALA A 2 68.50 -56.58 -41.91
N PHE A 3 68.14 -56.01 -40.75
CA PHE A 3 68.42 -54.64 -40.35
C PHE A 3 68.56 -54.60 -38.78
N ALA A 4 69.70 -55.07 -38.37
CA ALA A 4 70.24 -54.77 -37.06
C ALA A 4 71.54 -53.99 -37.34
N SER A 5 71.50 -52.66 -37.16
CA SER A 5 72.73 -51.91 -37.18
C SER A 5 72.63 -50.72 -36.26
N GLY A 6 73.42 -50.76 -35.21
CA GLY A 6 74.25 -49.65 -34.75
C GLY A 6 73.61 -48.61 -33.88
N PHE A 7 73.31 -48.95 -32.68
CA PHE A 7 73.38 -47.97 -31.61
C PHE A 7 74.83 -47.99 -31.05
N SER A 8 75.68 -47.16 -31.64
CA SER A 8 77.05 -46.91 -31.15
C SER A 8 76.93 -46.33 -29.73
N ARG A 9 77.43 -47.11 -28.81
CA ARG A 9 77.49 -46.74 -27.38
C ARG A 9 78.90 -46.06 -27.15
N ASP A 10 79.12 -44.94 -27.85
CA ASP A 10 80.20 -44.01 -27.57
C ASP A 10 79.70 -43.01 -26.56
N GLY A 11 79.75 -43.44 -25.31
CA GLY A 11 79.40 -42.61 -24.16
C GLY A 11 80.40 -41.49 -23.98
N ASN A 12 80.24 -40.39 -24.71
CA ASN A 12 80.97 -39.19 -24.41
C ASN A 12 80.60 -38.73 -23.00
N PRO A 13 81.44 -38.81 -21.99
CA PRO A 13 81.09 -38.47 -20.57
C PRO A 13 80.63 -37.01 -20.45
N ASN A 14 81.03 -36.18 -21.40
CA ASN A 14 80.59 -34.78 -21.46
C ASN A 14 79.14 -34.64 -21.95
N PHE A 15 78.60 -35.59 -22.75
CA PHE A 15 77.22 -35.54 -23.21
C PHE A 15 76.24 -35.77 -22.05
N LEU A 16 76.44 -36.80 -21.25
CA LEU A 16 75.60 -37.05 -20.09
C LEU A 16 75.69 -35.91 -19.05
N ARG A 17 76.90 -35.35 -18.84
CA ARG A 17 77.09 -34.18 -17.94
C ARG A 17 76.31 -32.97 -18.51
N ASN A 18 76.35 -32.69 -19.81
CA ASN A 18 75.66 -31.58 -20.44
C ASN A 18 74.11 -31.76 -20.42
N VAL A 19 73.62 -33.00 -20.57
CA VAL A 19 72.22 -33.34 -20.44
C VAL A 19 71.76 -33.12 -18.99
N VAL A 20 72.52 -33.57 -18.01
CA VAL A 20 72.21 -33.34 -16.58
C VAL A 20 72.21 -31.86 -16.24
N ILE A 21 73.21 -31.09 -16.73
CA ILE A 21 73.26 -29.64 -16.55
C ILE A 21 72.05 -28.98 -17.24
N GLY A 22 71.67 -29.40 -18.44
CA GLY A 22 70.48 -28.88 -19.18
C GLY A 22 69.17 -29.16 -18.41
N VAL A 23 69.04 -30.36 -17.85
CA VAL A 23 67.86 -30.71 -17.03
C VAL A 23 67.84 -29.91 -15.73
N VAL A 24 68.99 -29.73 -15.05
CA VAL A 24 69.07 -28.89 -13.84
C VAL A 24 68.71 -27.43 -14.14
N VAL A 25 69.26 -26.87 -15.26
CA VAL A 25 68.91 -25.51 -15.70
C VAL A 25 67.46 -25.39 -16.04
N LEU A 26 66.87 -26.39 -16.70
CA LEU A 26 65.43 -26.42 -16.98
C LEU A 26 64.58 -26.46 -15.71
N ILE A 27 64.98 -27.31 -14.74
CA ILE A 27 64.29 -27.39 -13.44
C ILE A 27 64.40 -26.05 -12.68
N VAL A 28 65.55 -25.42 -12.70
CA VAL A 28 65.76 -24.09 -12.11
C VAL A 28 64.94 -23.05 -12.81
N LEU A 29 64.86 -23.02 -14.12
CA LEU A 29 64.01 -22.11 -14.90
C LEU A 29 62.53 -22.34 -14.63
N VAL A 30 62.05 -23.58 -14.49
CA VAL A 30 60.67 -23.91 -14.12
C VAL A 30 60.38 -23.57 -12.67
N ALA A 31 61.28 -23.86 -11.75
CA ALA A 31 61.12 -23.55 -10.32
C ALA A 31 61.12 -22.04 -10.02
N PHE A 32 61.88 -21.27 -10.81
CA PHE A 32 61.94 -19.82 -10.73
C PHE A 32 61.16 -19.11 -11.81
N TRP A 33 60.04 -19.73 -12.27
CA TRP A 33 59.20 -19.14 -13.35
C TRP A 33 58.68 -17.78 -12.89
N PRO A 34 59.12 -16.66 -13.45
CA PRO A 34 58.86 -15.32 -12.90
C PRO A 34 57.50 -14.74 -13.27
N ILE A 35 56.70 -15.47 -14.10
CA ILE A 35 55.42 -14.99 -14.58
C ILE A 35 54.31 -15.44 -13.62
N ARG A 36 53.60 -14.48 -13.08
CA ARG A 36 52.37 -14.68 -12.31
C ARG A 36 51.22 -13.96 -12.98
N THR A 37 50.01 -14.45 -12.78
CA THR A 37 48.80 -13.86 -13.38
C THR A 37 47.97 -13.27 -12.27
N VAL A 38 47.60 -11.99 -12.40
CA VAL A 38 46.59 -11.34 -11.58
C VAL A 38 45.23 -11.49 -12.29
N PRO A 39 44.23 -12.14 -11.70
CA PRO A 39 42.91 -12.33 -12.30
C PRO A 39 42.22 -11.00 -12.59
N THR A 40 41.38 -10.98 -13.62
CA THR A 40 40.53 -9.83 -13.95
C THR A 40 39.61 -9.49 -12.77
N GLY A 41 39.52 -8.19 -12.44
CA GLY A 41 38.77 -7.72 -11.26
C GLY A 41 39.52 -7.90 -9.96
N SER A 42 40.85 -8.04 -10.02
CA SER A 42 41.72 -8.09 -8.86
C SER A 42 42.90 -7.16 -9.04
N ARG A 43 43.58 -6.83 -7.94
CA ARG A 43 44.83 -6.09 -7.92
C ARG A 43 45.88 -6.89 -7.14
N GLY A 44 47.10 -6.87 -7.63
CA GLY A 44 48.19 -7.54 -6.97
C GLY A 44 49.05 -6.55 -6.19
N VAL A 45 49.30 -6.83 -4.91
CA VAL A 45 50.29 -6.09 -4.08
C VAL A 45 51.56 -6.87 -4.09
N VAL A 46 52.67 -6.26 -4.56
CA VAL A 46 53.98 -6.88 -4.57
C VAL A 46 54.74 -6.44 -3.35
N THR A 47 55.20 -7.41 -2.55
CA THR A 47 56.01 -7.17 -1.35
C THR A 47 57.38 -7.80 -1.47
N VAL A 48 58.36 -7.16 -0.84
CA VAL A 48 59.75 -7.63 -0.74
C VAL A 48 60.22 -7.53 0.72
N GLY A 49 60.47 -8.65 1.36
CA GLY A 49 60.89 -8.66 2.76
C GLY A 49 59.86 -7.97 3.69
N GLY A 50 58.57 -8.01 3.34
CA GLY A 50 57.50 -7.33 4.09
C GLY A 50 57.24 -5.88 3.69
N ALA A 51 58.07 -5.25 2.85
CA ALA A 51 57.87 -3.90 2.37
C ALA A 51 57.08 -3.91 1.05
N ILE A 52 56.06 -3.05 0.94
CA ILE A 52 55.29 -2.88 -0.27
C ILE A 52 56.16 -2.20 -1.33
N ARG A 53 56.28 -2.80 -2.52
CA ARG A 53 57.03 -2.27 -3.66
C ARG A 53 56.19 -1.65 -4.72
N GLY A 54 54.98 -2.14 -4.87
CA GLY A 54 54.07 -1.59 -5.87
C GLY A 54 52.77 -2.33 -5.99
N LEU A 55 51.84 -1.74 -6.75
CA LEU A 55 50.54 -2.27 -7.11
C LEU A 55 50.62 -2.79 -8.56
N GLN A 56 50.17 -4.00 -8.80
CA GLN A 56 50.07 -4.58 -10.12
C GLN A 56 48.63 -4.63 -10.59
N ASN A 57 48.44 -4.26 -11.87
CA ASN A 57 47.16 -4.37 -12.54
C ASN A 57 46.83 -5.82 -12.90
N GLU A 58 45.61 -6.07 -13.30
CA GLU A 58 45.22 -7.37 -13.85
C GLU A 58 46.02 -7.74 -15.08
N GLY A 59 46.24 -9.02 -15.27
CA GLY A 59 47.00 -9.59 -16.38
C GLY A 59 48.29 -10.29 -15.97
N PHE A 60 49.21 -10.45 -16.89
CA PHE A 60 50.51 -11.09 -16.64
C PHE A 60 51.44 -10.07 -15.99
N THR A 61 52.08 -10.48 -14.89
CA THR A 61 53.07 -9.69 -14.22
C THR A 61 54.34 -10.49 -13.99
N LEU A 62 55.47 -9.82 -14.07
CA LEU A 62 56.78 -10.41 -13.82
C LEU A 62 57.13 -10.22 -12.36
N ILE A 63 57.25 -11.32 -11.61
CA ILE A 63 57.53 -11.32 -10.17
C ILE A 63 58.88 -12.03 -9.93
N LEU A 64 59.80 -11.37 -9.32
CA LEU A 64 61.10 -11.96 -8.98
C LEU A 64 60.95 -13.00 -7.88
N PRO A 65 61.83 -14.03 -7.76
CA PRO A 65 61.67 -15.15 -6.84
C PRO A 65 61.61 -14.76 -5.34
N TRP A 66 62.17 -13.60 -4.98
CA TRP A 66 62.19 -13.04 -3.61
C TRP A 66 61.02 -12.11 -3.34
N GLN A 67 60.14 -11.87 -4.34
CA GLN A 67 58.93 -11.07 -4.23
C GLN A 67 57.73 -11.96 -3.95
N LYS A 68 56.82 -11.47 -3.09
CA LYS A 68 55.50 -12.08 -2.85
C LYS A 68 54.44 -11.25 -3.53
N LEU A 69 53.50 -11.92 -4.18
CA LEU A 69 52.34 -11.30 -4.78
C LEU A 69 51.11 -11.73 -3.99
N ASP A 70 50.46 -10.76 -3.35
CA ASP A 70 49.16 -10.94 -2.69
C ASP A 70 48.09 -10.34 -3.58
N VAL A 71 47.07 -11.13 -3.94
CA VAL A 71 46.00 -10.75 -4.87
C VAL A 71 44.73 -10.39 -4.09
N PHE A 72 44.25 -9.19 -4.30
CA PHE A 72 43.03 -8.67 -3.69
C PHE A 72 41.92 -8.48 -4.73
N SER A 73 40.75 -9.00 -4.41
CA SER A 73 39.53 -8.73 -5.22
C SER A 73 39.11 -7.29 -5.06
N ILE A 74 38.87 -6.61 -6.18
CA ILE A 74 38.23 -5.29 -6.24
C ILE A 74 36.77 -5.39 -6.68
N ARG A 75 36.26 -6.62 -6.82
CA ARG A 75 34.86 -6.88 -7.15
C ARG A 75 33.98 -6.58 -5.95
N ALA A 76 32.69 -6.46 -6.22
CA ALA A 76 31.70 -6.35 -5.16
C ALA A 76 31.67 -7.64 -4.32
N GLU A 77 31.91 -7.47 -3.04
CA GLU A 77 31.78 -8.50 -2.02
C GLU A 77 30.59 -8.17 -1.11
N GLN A 78 30.11 -9.16 -0.39
CA GLN A 78 29.05 -8.94 0.58
C GLN A 78 29.47 -9.36 1.98
N ALA A 79 29.06 -8.56 2.96
CA ALA A 79 29.14 -8.87 4.37
C ALA A 79 27.73 -9.00 4.91
N ASP A 80 27.39 -10.20 5.36
CA ASP A 80 26.12 -10.47 6.02
C ASP A 80 26.29 -10.32 7.53
N ILE A 81 25.40 -9.57 8.13
CA ILE A 81 25.32 -9.34 9.57
C ILE A 81 23.95 -9.83 10.02
N GLU A 82 23.92 -11.01 10.58
CA GLU A 82 22.72 -11.56 11.16
C GLU A 82 22.52 -10.98 12.57
N ASN A 83 21.27 -10.60 12.87
CA ASN A 83 20.88 -10.10 14.19
C ASN A 83 21.72 -8.91 14.69
N ALA A 84 21.96 -7.91 13.82
CA ALA A 84 22.52 -6.65 14.29
C ALA A 84 21.60 -6.06 15.36
N GLU A 85 22.13 -5.91 16.57
CA GLU A 85 21.37 -5.41 17.70
C GLU A 85 21.55 -3.90 17.84
N GLY A 86 20.45 -3.20 18.10
CA GLY A 86 20.44 -1.76 18.38
C GLY A 86 19.37 -1.41 19.41
N SER A 87 19.37 -0.16 19.83
CA SER A 87 18.30 0.41 20.65
C SER A 87 17.75 1.64 19.94
N THR A 88 16.46 1.82 20.01
CA THR A 88 15.77 2.99 19.47
C THR A 88 15.83 4.16 20.45
N SER A 89 15.40 5.36 20.02
CA SER A 89 15.31 6.55 20.89
C SER A 89 14.35 6.38 22.07
N ASP A 90 13.34 5.53 21.91
CA ASP A 90 12.38 5.12 22.94
C ASP A 90 12.84 3.89 23.74
N THR A 91 14.14 3.58 23.69
CA THR A 91 14.80 2.53 24.48
C THR A 91 14.29 1.11 24.16
N GLN A 92 13.70 0.90 22.99
CA GLN A 92 13.28 -0.44 22.58
C GLN A 92 14.41 -1.18 21.88
N PRO A 93 14.72 -2.42 22.29
CA PRO A 93 15.70 -3.23 21.59
C PRO A 93 15.18 -3.63 20.22
N VAL A 94 16.00 -3.47 19.21
CA VAL A 94 15.72 -3.85 17.82
C VAL A 94 16.82 -4.75 17.28
N LYS A 95 16.43 -5.81 16.57
CA LYS A 95 17.32 -6.70 15.83
C LYS A 95 16.98 -6.64 14.35
N VAL A 96 18.02 -6.55 13.52
CA VAL A 96 17.87 -6.46 12.06
C VAL A 96 18.96 -7.32 11.42
N SER A 97 18.61 -8.01 10.33
CA SER A 97 19.60 -8.64 9.47
C SER A 97 19.98 -7.66 8.36
N LEU A 98 21.29 -7.41 8.24
CA LEU A 98 21.85 -6.46 7.29
C LEU A 98 22.76 -7.20 6.31
N THR A 99 22.64 -6.88 5.03
CA THR A 99 23.60 -7.29 4.00
C THR A 99 24.22 -6.04 3.41
N VAL A 100 25.53 -5.89 3.56
CA VAL A 100 26.29 -4.77 3.00
C VAL A 100 27.06 -5.27 1.80
N ARG A 101 26.83 -4.67 0.63
CA ARG A 101 27.67 -4.87 -0.55
C ARG A 101 28.68 -3.75 -0.63
N TYR A 102 29.93 -4.14 -0.71
CA TYR A 102 31.06 -3.21 -0.76
C TYR A 102 32.09 -3.68 -1.78
N SER A 103 32.97 -2.79 -2.20
CA SER A 103 34.14 -3.10 -3.01
C SER A 103 35.35 -2.34 -2.49
N ILE A 104 36.54 -2.82 -2.74
CA ILE A 104 37.78 -2.10 -2.44
C ILE A 104 38.02 -1.09 -3.57
N ALA A 105 38.32 0.16 -3.23
CA ALA A 105 38.71 1.17 -4.20
C ALA A 105 40.05 0.78 -4.84
N PRO A 106 40.17 0.68 -6.18
CA PRO A 106 41.35 0.15 -6.85
C PRO A 106 42.64 0.90 -6.54
N ASP A 107 42.53 2.19 -6.28
CA ASP A 107 43.63 3.11 -5.92
C ASP A 107 44.07 2.99 -4.43
N ARG A 108 43.23 2.42 -3.60
CA ARG A 108 43.44 2.30 -2.15
C ARG A 108 43.79 0.88 -1.68
N VAL A 109 43.96 -0.06 -2.61
CA VAL A 109 44.29 -1.45 -2.29
C VAL A 109 45.58 -1.54 -1.45
N THR A 110 46.57 -0.72 -1.73
CA THR A 110 47.84 -0.68 -0.95
C THR A 110 47.57 -0.27 0.51
N GLU A 111 46.77 0.73 0.74
CA GLU A 111 46.40 1.19 2.10
C GLU A 111 45.59 0.14 2.85
N VAL A 112 44.65 -0.53 2.14
CA VAL A 112 43.88 -1.65 2.71
C VAL A 112 44.82 -2.80 3.11
N TYR A 113 45.79 -3.14 2.26
CA TYR A 113 46.77 -4.16 2.54
C TYR A 113 47.61 -3.81 3.78
N GLU A 114 48.13 -2.60 3.85
CA GLU A 114 48.99 -2.14 4.93
C GLU A 114 48.27 -2.13 6.30
N LYS A 115 47.01 -1.65 6.32
CA LYS A 115 46.33 -1.40 7.59
C LYS A 115 45.42 -2.53 8.05
N TYR A 116 44.84 -3.32 7.12
CA TYR A 116 43.71 -4.17 7.46
C TYR A 116 43.80 -5.60 6.93
N SER A 117 44.76 -5.91 6.06
CA SER A 117 44.63 -7.11 5.25
C SER A 117 45.85 -8.02 5.12
N HIS A 118 46.63 -8.16 6.14
CA HIS A 118 47.63 -9.25 6.06
C HIS A 118 46.91 -10.63 5.92
N ASP A 119 45.65 -10.75 6.40
CA ASP A 119 44.89 -12.00 6.44
C ASP A 119 43.51 -11.94 5.74
N GLY A 120 43.27 -10.96 4.87
CA GLY A 120 41.95 -10.87 4.14
C GLY A 120 40.77 -10.44 5.02
N ASN A 121 41.00 -9.81 6.16
CA ASN A 121 39.98 -9.60 7.19
C ASN A 121 39.17 -8.31 7.07
N LEU A 122 39.13 -7.65 5.87
CA LEU A 122 38.37 -6.46 5.67
C LEU A 122 36.87 -6.68 5.97
N GLN A 123 36.36 -7.89 5.69
CA GLN A 123 34.97 -8.26 5.96
C GLN A 123 34.59 -8.09 7.43
N SER A 124 35.46 -8.47 8.38
CA SER A 124 35.18 -8.29 9.81
C SER A 124 35.17 -6.83 10.24
N TYR A 125 36.00 -5.98 9.61
CA TYR A 125 35.98 -4.54 9.84
C TYR A 125 34.68 -3.91 9.29
N VAL A 126 34.25 -4.35 8.10
CA VAL A 126 32.96 -3.92 7.51
C VAL A 126 31.78 -4.32 8.41
N GLN A 127 31.79 -5.56 8.92
CA GLN A 127 30.76 -6.04 9.85
C GLN A 127 30.72 -5.21 11.14
N THR A 128 31.88 -5.00 11.76
CA THR A 128 31.97 -4.20 13.00
C THR A 128 31.56 -2.75 12.78
N ALA A 129 32.03 -2.12 11.70
CA ALA A 129 31.64 -0.75 11.33
C ALA A 129 30.13 -0.64 11.06
N THR A 130 29.54 -1.64 10.42
CA THR A 130 28.10 -1.67 10.13
C THR A 130 27.28 -1.76 11.42
N GLN A 131 27.68 -2.64 12.35
CA GLN A 131 26.99 -2.75 13.66
C GLN A 131 27.07 -1.43 14.45
N GLU A 132 28.22 -0.77 14.44
CA GLU A 132 28.39 0.50 15.14
C GLU A 132 27.54 1.60 14.53
N VAL A 133 27.55 1.74 13.18
CA VAL A 133 26.71 2.71 12.46
C VAL A 133 25.23 2.39 12.67
N PHE A 134 24.84 1.12 12.62
CA PHE A 134 23.47 0.71 12.90
C PHE A 134 23.01 1.17 14.28
N LYS A 135 23.79 0.90 15.33
CA LYS A 135 23.49 1.36 16.70
C LYS A 135 23.37 2.87 16.80
N ALA A 136 24.27 3.60 16.14
CA ALA A 136 24.29 5.07 16.19
C ALA A 136 23.09 5.69 15.46
N VAL A 137 22.64 5.09 14.34
CA VAL A 137 21.50 5.61 13.57
C VAL A 137 20.17 5.21 14.23
N THR A 138 20.02 3.94 14.66
CA THR A 138 18.78 3.48 15.31
C THR A 138 18.44 4.26 16.57
N ALA A 139 19.45 4.69 17.33
CA ALA A 139 19.27 5.51 18.52
C ALA A 139 18.64 6.89 18.26
N ARG A 140 18.55 7.34 17.00
CA ARG A 140 17.92 8.61 16.60
C ARG A 140 16.44 8.46 16.26
N TYR A 141 15.98 7.25 15.96
CA TYR A 141 14.63 6.96 15.51
C TYR A 141 13.83 6.23 16.59
N SER A 142 12.53 6.52 16.67
CA SER A 142 11.63 5.73 17.50
C SER A 142 11.31 4.39 16.83
N ALA A 143 10.84 3.41 17.59
CA ALA A 143 10.50 2.10 17.04
C ALA A 143 9.40 2.18 15.95
N PRO A 144 8.33 3.00 16.07
CA PRO A 144 7.38 3.23 14.99
C PRO A 144 8.01 3.88 13.74
N ASP A 145 8.94 4.85 13.93
CA ASP A 145 9.59 5.55 12.82
C ASP A 145 10.53 4.64 12.03
N LEU A 146 11.21 3.70 12.69
CA LEU A 146 12.05 2.71 12.02
C LEU A 146 11.26 1.88 10.98
N ILE A 147 9.98 1.64 11.26
CA ILE A 147 9.10 0.89 10.35
C ILE A 147 8.50 1.83 9.28
N ALA A 148 7.96 2.98 9.70
CA ALA A 148 7.27 3.91 8.83
C ALA A 148 8.21 4.65 7.87
N GLN A 149 9.43 5.01 8.33
CA GLN A 149 10.41 5.78 7.57
C GLN A 149 11.61 4.94 7.12
N ARG A 150 11.37 3.67 6.82
CA ARG A 150 12.42 2.70 6.47
C ARG A 150 13.39 3.20 5.39
N ALA A 151 12.90 3.94 4.40
CA ALA A 151 13.71 4.48 3.33
C ALA A 151 14.71 5.56 3.84
N ALA A 152 14.26 6.44 4.74
CA ALA A 152 15.10 7.47 5.35
C ALA A 152 16.18 6.82 6.24
N VAL A 153 15.78 5.86 7.07
CA VAL A 153 16.72 5.09 7.92
C VAL A 153 17.78 4.38 7.09
N SER A 154 17.38 3.74 5.98
CA SER A 154 18.31 3.10 5.04
C SER A 154 19.30 4.10 4.44
N SER A 155 18.81 5.27 4.03
CA SER A 155 19.64 6.35 3.49
C SER A 155 20.65 6.86 4.52
N ASP A 156 20.22 7.08 5.76
CA ASP A 156 21.09 7.56 6.84
C ASP A 156 22.16 6.53 7.20
N ILE A 157 21.79 5.25 7.30
CA ILE A 157 22.74 4.17 7.54
C ILE A 157 23.75 4.11 6.38
N THR A 158 23.26 4.16 5.13
CA THR A 158 24.13 4.13 3.93
C THR A 158 25.10 5.31 3.92
N GLY A 159 24.63 6.52 4.21
CA GLY A 159 25.46 7.73 4.25
C GLY A 159 26.54 7.67 5.34
N ALA A 160 26.15 7.29 6.55
CA ALA A 160 27.05 7.14 7.68
C ALA A 160 28.09 6.03 7.46
N LEU A 161 27.63 4.88 6.93
CA LEU A 161 28.52 3.76 6.64
C LEU A 161 29.49 4.07 5.50
N ARG A 162 29.03 4.76 4.45
CA ARG A 162 29.88 5.20 3.35
C ARG A 162 31.02 6.09 3.86
N SER A 163 30.71 7.06 4.71
CA SER A 163 31.72 7.93 5.31
C SER A 163 32.70 7.16 6.19
N LYS A 164 32.20 6.18 6.97
CA LYS A 164 33.03 5.37 7.85
C LYS A 164 33.94 4.41 7.07
N LEU A 165 33.37 3.68 6.11
CA LEU A 165 34.12 2.69 5.31
C LEU A 165 35.10 3.32 4.32
N ALA A 166 34.86 4.56 3.90
CA ALA A 166 35.85 5.32 3.12
C ALA A 166 37.21 5.41 3.83
N ASN A 167 37.22 5.52 5.16
CA ASN A 167 38.46 5.52 5.97
C ASN A 167 39.19 4.19 5.94
N TYR A 168 38.49 3.11 5.63
CA TYR A 168 39.07 1.75 5.49
C TYR A 168 39.39 1.38 4.03
N GLY A 169 39.24 2.31 3.08
CA GLY A 169 39.47 2.06 1.67
C GLY A 169 38.38 1.26 0.97
N ALA A 170 37.24 1.03 1.65
CA ALA A 170 36.09 0.34 1.11
C ALA A 170 35.01 1.34 0.64
N GLN A 171 34.37 1.01 -0.49
CA GLN A 171 33.25 1.76 -1.06
C GLN A 171 31.96 0.96 -0.87
N VAL A 172 30.94 1.57 -0.24
CA VAL A 172 29.62 0.96 -0.07
C VAL A 172 28.83 1.10 -1.38
N ILE A 173 28.39 -0.03 -1.91
CA ILE A 173 27.55 -0.11 -3.11
C ILE A 173 26.08 -0.04 -2.71
N SER A 174 25.64 -0.94 -1.85
CA SER A 174 24.26 -0.99 -1.34
C SER A 174 24.21 -1.60 0.05
N ILE A 175 23.13 -1.27 0.78
CA ILE A 175 22.78 -1.89 2.04
C ILE A 175 21.35 -2.41 1.93
N ASP A 176 21.17 -3.67 2.21
CA ASP A 176 19.88 -4.32 2.26
C ASP A 176 19.53 -4.65 3.71
N MET A 177 18.41 -4.12 4.20
CA MET A 177 17.90 -4.39 5.55
C MET A 177 16.73 -5.35 5.48
N ARG A 178 16.82 -6.44 6.24
CA ARG A 178 15.80 -7.48 6.31
C ARG A 178 15.40 -7.74 7.76
N ASN A 179 14.18 -8.21 7.95
CA ASN A 179 13.71 -8.80 9.21
C ASN A 179 13.90 -7.91 10.45
N PHE A 180 13.19 -6.76 10.49
CA PHE A 180 13.08 -5.99 11.72
C PHE A 180 12.33 -6.79 12.78
N SER A 181 12.97 -7.05 13.91
CA SER A 181 12.40 -7.76 15.04
C SER A 181 12.53 -6.90 16.30
N PHE A 182 11.41 -6.70 16.97
CA PHE A 182 11.34 -6.01 18.27
C PHE A 182 11.05 -7.01 19.38
N SER A 183 11.12 -6.58 20.64
CA SER A 183 10.79 -7.45 21.77
C SER A 183 9.33 -7.90 21.71
N GLU A 184 9.05 -9.13 22.16
CA GLU A 184 7.66 -9.64 22.19
C GLU A 184 6.72 -8.77 23.02
N SER A 185 7.20 -8.22 24.15
CA SER A 185 6.41 -7.33 24.99
C SER A 185 6.02 -6.05 24.25
N TYR A 186 6.92 -5.47 23.46
CA TYR A 186 6.65 -4.31 22.63
C TYR A 186 5.65 -4.64 21.52
N MET A 187 5.84 -5.77 20.83
CA MET A 187 4.91 -6.20 19.78
C MET A 187 3.51 -6.45 20.32
N ARG A 188 3.38 -7.04 21.51
CA ARG A 188 2.07 -7.20 22.17
C ARG A 188 1.44 -5.84 22.48
N ALA A 189 2.19 -4.92 23.10
CA ALA A 189 1.69 -3.58 23.41
C ALA A 189 1.23 -2.79 22.16
N ILE A 190 1.97 -2.90 21.05
CA ILE A 190 1.58 -2.29 19.78
C ILE A 190 0.30 -2.94 19.22
N ASN A 191 0.21 -4.27 19.23
CA ASN A 191 -0.97 -4.98 18.76
C ASN A 191 -2.22 -4.61 19.61
N ASP A 192 -2.06 -4.52 20.91
CA ASP A 192 -3.14 -4.10 21.81
C ASP A 192 -3.56 -2.65 21.53
N LYS A 193 -2.60 -1.74 21.36
CA LYS A 193 -2.86 -0.35 20.98
C LYS A 193 -3.59 -0.24 19.65
N VAL A 194 -3.12 -0.96 18.62
CA VAL A 194 -3.78 -0.99 17.31
C VAL A 194 -5.18 -1.54 17.40
N THR A 195 -5.39 -2.61 18.17
CA THR A 195 -6.70 -3.22 18.40
C THR A 195 -7.65 -2.23 19.08
N GLN A 196 -7.21 -1.54 20.14
CA GLN A 196 -8.00 -0.52 20.82
C GLN A 196 -8.36 0.64 19.89
N GLU A 197 -7.43 1.11 19.07
CA GLU A 197 -7.69 2.17 18.12
C GLU A 197 -8.68 1.73 17.02
N GLN A 198 -8.58 0.49 16.53
CA GLN A 198 -9.55 -0.06 15.59
C GLN A 198 -10.95 -0.18 16.20
N LEU A 199 -11.04 -0.62 17.46
CA LEU A 199 -12.32 -0.66 18.18
C LEU A 199 -12.91 0.74 18.38
N ARG A 200 -12.08 1.74 18.73
CA ARG A 200 -12.52 3.13 18.86
C ARG A 200 -13.06 3.68 17.53
N LEU A 201 -12.32 3.47 16.41
CA LEU A 201 -12.75 3.89 15.09
C LEU A 201 -14.03 3.17 14.63
N ALA A 202 -14.15 1.88 14.93
CA ALA A 202 -15.35 1.10 14.63
C ALA A 202 -16.57 1.63 15.42
N ALA A 203 -16.39 1.96 16.70
CA ALA A 203 -17.44 2.55 17.53
C ALA A 203 -17.87 3.94 17.02
N GLU A 204 -16.89 4.79 16.65
CA GLU A 204 -17.16 6.11 16.08
C GLU A 204 -17.92 6.02 14.74
N ASN A 205 -17.50 5.12 13.87
CA ASN A 205 -18.17 4.88 12.59
C ASN A 205 -19.60 4.36 12.79
N LYS A 206 -19.80 3.44 13.76
CA LYS A 206 -21.12 2.93 14.12
C LYS A 206 -22.02 4.05 14.63
N LEU A 207 -21.51 4.95 15.48
CA LEU A 207 -22.24 6.12 15.95
C LEU A 207 -22.68 7.01 14.78
N LYS A 208 -21.75 7.35 13.87
CA LYS A 208 -22.07 8.14 12.67
C LYS A 208 -23.12 7.48 11.78
N THR A 209 -23.05 6.15 11.65
CA THR A 209 -24.06 5.40 10.88
C THR A 209 -25.42 5.48 11.54
N VAL A 210 -25.50 5.25 12.86
CA VAL A 210 -26.76 5.34 13.59
C VAL A 210 -27.33 6.77 13.55
N GLU A 211 -26.50 7.80 13.70
CA GLU A 211 -26.94 9.19 13.55
C GLU A 211 -27.50 9.49 12.15
N ALA A 212 -26.82 9.00 11.11
CA ALA A 212 -27.27 9.15 9.73
C ALA A 212 -28.60 8.43 9.49
N GLU A 213 -28.76 7.21 10.00
CA GLU A 213 -30.00 6.43 9.94
C GLU A 213 -31.15 7.14 10.67
N GLN A 214 -30.89 7.71 11.85
CA GLN A 214 -31.92 8.45 12.57
C GLN A 214 -32.34 9.73 11.84
N LYS A 215 -31.37 10.50 11.29
CA LYS A 215 -31.65 11.66 10.46
C LYS A 215 -32.46 11.29 9.22
N GLN A 216 -32.12 10.18 8.58
CA GLN A 216 -32.88 9.68 7.43
C GLN A 216 -34.31 9.29 7.81
N LYS A 217 -34.52 8.60 8.94
CA LYS A 217 -35.86 8.26 9.43
C LYS A 217 -36.70 9.50 9.71
N VAL A 218 -36.12 10.52 10.36
CA VAL A 218 -36.81 11.79 10.60
C VAL A 218 -37.16 12.46 9.28
N ALA A 219 -36.24 12.56 8.32
CA ALA A 219 -36.49 13.16 7.02
C ALA A 219 -37.58 12.42 6.23
N ILE A 220 -37.63 11.09 6.28
CA ILE A 220 -38.70 10.27 5.67
C ILE A 220 -40.04 10.58 6.33
N ALA A 221 -40.11 10.57 7.66
CA ALA A 221 -41.35 10.86 8.38
C ALA A 221 -41.85 12.27 8.12
N GLU A 222 -40.97 13.28 8.04
CA GLU A 222 -41.31 14.64 7.66
C GLU A 222 -41.82 14.74 6.22
N ALA A 223 -41.16 14.03 5.28
CA ALA A 223 -41.58 13.97 3.89
C ALA A 223 -42.98 13.31 3.73
N GLU A 224 -43.24 12.21 4.44
CA GLU A 224 -44.53 11.54 4.46
C GLU A 224 -45.61 12.44 5.08
N ALA A 225 -45.35 13.09 6.19
CA ALA A 225 -46.30 14.04 6.80
C ALA A 225 -46.62 15.21 5.86
N ASN A 226 -45.61 15.77 5.20
CA ASN A 226 -45.79 16.83 4.22
C ASN A 226 -46.57 16.35 2.98
N ALA A 227 -46.34 15.13 2.52
CA ALA A 227 -47.07 14.53 1.39
C ALA A 227 -48.56 14.34 1.74
N VAL A 228 -48.87 13.80 2.93
CA VAL A 228 -50.26 13.65 3.43
C VAL A 228 -50.93 15.01 3.55
N LYS A 229 -50.25 16.02 4.06
CA LYS A 229 -50.77 17.38 4.16
C LYS A 229 -51.07 17.97 2.77
N ALA A 230 -50.12 17.84 1.85
CA ALA A 230 -50.26 18.35 0.49
C ALA A 230 -51.43 17.66 -0.26
N THR A 231 -51.65 16.35 -0.08
CA THR A 231 -52.81 15.65 -0.67
C THR A 231 -54.10 16.09 -0.02
N ALA A 232 -54.16 16.25 1.31
CA ALA A 232 -55.35 16.75 2.00
C ALA A 232 -55.71 18.20 1.57
N ASP A 233 -54.75 19.09 1.45
CA ASP A 233 -54.91 20.45 0.97
C ASP A 233 -55.35 20.48 -0.50
N GLY A 234 -54.80 19.59 -1.32
CA GLY A 234 -55.22 19.41 -2.73
C GLY A 234 -56.68 18.95 -2.85
N ASP A 235 -57.08 17.97 -2.07
CA ASP A 235 -58.46 17.44 -2.04
C ASP A 235 -59.43 18.49 -1.53
N ALA A 236 -59.09 19.23 -0.49
CA ALA A 236 -59.91 20.33 0.02
C ALA A 236 -60.08 21.43 -1.02
N TYR A 237 -58.99 21.82 -1.72
CA TYR A 237 -59.05 22.79 -2.79
C TYR A 237 -59.89 22.31 -3.98
N ALA A 238 -59.76 21.05 -4.37
CA ALA A 238 -60.58 20.45 -5.43
C ALA A 238 -62.06 20.46 -5.07
N LYS A 239 -62.44 20.06 -3.84
CA LYS A 239 -63.80 20.10 -3.34
C LYS A 239 -64.38 21.55 -3.34
N LEU A 240 -63.55 22.50 -2.89
CA LEU A 240 -63.96 23.91 -2.87
C LEU A 240 -64.17 24.44 -4.29
N LYS A 241 -63.35 24.09 -5.24
CA LYS A 241 -63.51 24.46 -6.68
C LYS A 241 -64.73 23.84 -7.29
N VAL A 242 -64.99 22.57 -7.02
CA VAL A 242 -66.22 21.89 -7.48
C VAL A 242 -67.46 22.57 -6.91
N ALA A 243 -67.49 22.83 -5.59
CA ALA A 243 -68.59 23.49 -4.92
C ALA A 243 -68.82 24.92 -5.45
N GLN A 244 -67.75 25.69 -5.74
CA GLN A 244 -67.86 27.02 -6.40
C GLN A 244 -68.38 26.91 -7.79
N ALA A 245 -67.92 25.93 -8.60
CA ALA A 245 -68.43 25.73 -9.94
C ALA A 245 -69.93 25.33 -9.95
N GLU A 246 -70.33 24.44 -9.05
CA GLU A 246 -71.76 24.07 -8.89
C GLU A 246 -72.63 25.26 -8.44
N ALA A 247 -72.15 26.07 -7.49
CA ALA A 247 -72.85 27.28 -7.06
C ALA A 247 -73.01 28.29 -8.22
N GLN A 248 -71.96 28.50 -9.01
CA GLN A 248 -72.03 29.35 -10.19
C GLN A 248 -72.95 28.78 -11.24
N ALA A 249 -72.90 27.47 -11.50
CA ALA A 249 -73.85 26.82 -12.44
C ALA A 249 -75.26 26.95 -11.97
N MET A 250 -75.57 26.82 -10.69
CA MET A 250 -76.84 26.97 -10.06
C MET A 250 -77.33 28.43 -10.14
N GLN A 251 -76.42 29.40 -9.92
CA GLN A 251 -76.75 30.83 -10.14
C GLN A 251 -77.14 31.13 -11.58
N VAL A 252 -76.32 30.70 -12.55
CA VAL A 252 -76.61 30.89 -13.98
C VAL A 252 -77.92 30.21 -14.36
N GLN A 253 -78.20 29.04 -13.85
CA GLN A 253 -79.43 28.30 -14.05
C GLN A 253 -80.64 29.06 -13.47
N ASN A 254 -80.54 29.59 -12.25
CA ASN A 254 -81.56 30.35 -11.58
C ASN A 254 -81.85 31.70 -12.32
N GLU A 255 -80.84 32.39 -12.83
CA GLU A 255 -80.93 33.58 -13.61
C GLU A 255 -81.63 33.29 -14.97
N ALA A 256 -81.30 32.18 -15.63
CA ALA A 256 -81.91 31.74 -16.86
C ALA A 256 -83.38 31.38 -16.64
N LEU A 257 -83.72 30.71 -15.55
CA LEU A 257 -85.12 30.39 -15.16
C LEU A 257 -85.94 31.62 -14.75
N ALA A 258 -85.28 32.61 -14.11
CA ALA A 258 -85.97 33.88 -13.75
C ALA A 258 -86.32 34.75 -14.96
N LYS A 259 -85.54 34.63 -16.06
CA LYS A 259 -85.77 35.37 -17.31
C LYS A 259 -86.83 34.74 -18.19
N ASN A 260 -87.19 33.46 -18.03
CA ASN A 260 -88.15 32.73 -18.87
C ASN A 260 -89.18 32.00 -18.00
N LYS A 261 -90.30 32.63 -17.76
CA LYS A 261 -91.43 32.07 -16.97
C LYS A 261 -91.96 30.75 -17.55
N ASP A 262 -91.94 30.57 -18.84
CA ASP A 262 -92.44 29.37 -19.52
C ASP A 262 -91.51 28.11 -19.22
N VAL A 263 -90.29 28.35 -19.01
CA VAL A 263 -89.31 27.24 -18.59
C VAL A 263 -89.53 26.81 -17.14
N LEU A 264 -90.00 27.68 -16.28
CA LEU A 264 -90.39 27.32 -14.90
C LEU A 264 -91.66 26.43 -14.88
N GLU A 265 -92.63 26.71 -15.76
CA GLU A 265 -93.80 25.84 -15.88
C GLU A 265 -93.46 24.50 -16.49
N LEU A 266 -92.62 24.42 -17.51
CA LEU A 266 -92.12 23.17 -18.06
C LEU A 266 -91.44 22.32 -16.98
N ARG A 267 -90.60 22.92 -16.13
CA ARG A 267 -89.92 22.21 -15.09
C ARG A 267 -90.76 21.77 -13.90
N ARG A 268 -91.86 22.51 -13.63
CA ARG A 268 -92.94 22.07 -12.73
C ARG A 268 -93.60 20.82 -13.29
N ILE A 269 -93.92 20.79 -14.54
CA ILE A 269 -94.55 19.65 -15.23
C ILE A 269 -93.54 18.42 -15.18
N GLU A 270 -92.26 18.65 -15.44
CA GLU A 270 -91.25 17.59 -15.42
C GLU A 270 -91.05 16.99 -14.02
N VAL A 271 -91.03 17.80 -12.97
CA VAL A 271 -90.99 17.36 -11.57
C VAL A 271 -92.27 16.62 -11.18
N GLU A 272 -93.44 17.08 -11.63
CA GLU A 272 -94.68 16.35 -11.40
C GLU A 272 -94.77 15.04 -12.16
N LEU A 273 -94.25 15.00 -13.43
CA LEU A 273 -94.14 13.78 -14.21
C LEU A 273 -93.15 12.78 -13.59
N THR A 274 -92.02 13.24 -13.06
CA THR A 274 -91.09 12.41 -12.38
C THR A 274 -91.62 11.87 -11.01
N LYS A 275 -92.39 12.69 -10.33
CA LYS A 275 -93.12 12.23 -9.11
C LYS A 275 -94.15 11.18 -9.46
N ALA A 276 -94.92 11.38 -10.59
CA ALA A 276 -95.90 10.44 -11.07
C ALA A 276 -95.26 9.11 -11.51
N GLN A 277 -94.15 9.18 -12.23
CA GLN A 277 -93.40 7.96 -12.65
C GLN A 277 -92.80 7.18 -11.52
N LYS A 278 -92.38 7.85 -10.48
CA LYS A 278 -91.76 7.19 -9.27
C LYS A 278 -92.81 6.76 -8.26
N TRP A 279 -94.06 7.09 -8.42
CA TRP A 279 -95.13 6.70 -7.49
C TRP A 279 -95.56 5.27 -7.80
N ASN A 280 -95.44 4.43 -6.81
CA ASN A 280 -95.79 3.02 -6.84
C ASN A 280 -97.30 2.75 -6.63
N GLY A 281 -98.16 3.83 -6.65
CA GLY A 281 -99.60 3.69 -6.46
C GLY A 281 -100.05 3.42 -5.02
N GLN A 282 -99.14 3.30 -4.05
CA GLN A 282 -99.47 3.09 -2.66
C GLN A 282 -99.44 4.34 -1.82
N LEU A 283 -100.47 4.57 -1.01
CA LEU A 283 -100.45 5.68 -0.04
C LEU A 283 -99.52 5.33 1.13
N PRO A 284 -98.75 6.33 1.60
CA PRO A 284 -97.87 6.07 2.79
C PRO A 284 -98.74 5.61 3.98
N GLN A 285 -98.36 4.49 4.60
CA GLN A 285 -99.06 3.93 5.73
C GLN A 285 -99.00 4.80 6.98
N ALA A 286 -98.16 5.75 7.07
CA ALA A 286 -98.04 6.71 8.18
C ALA A 286 -97.99 8.14 7.58
N ILE A 287 -99.00 8.95 7.88
CA ILE A 287 -99.05 10.35 7.57
C ILE A 287 -98.79 11.15 8.83
N TYR A 288 -97.61 11.79 8.89
CA TYR A 288 -97.38 12.75 9.95
C TYR A 288 -98.06 14.05 9.70
N ALA A 289 -98.77 14.59 10.70
CA ALA A 289 -99.51 15.83 10.61
C ALA A 289 -98.60 16.98 10.09
N GLY A 290 -98.94 17.54 8.87
CA GLY A 290 -98.23 18.64 8.26
C GLY A 290 -97.34 18.27 7.08
N ALA A 291 -97.20 16.99 6.70
CA ALA A 291 -96.50 16.63 5.46
C ALA A 291 -97.43 16.71 4.23
N PRO A 292 -97.02 17.40 3.18
CA PRO A 292 -97.89 17.45 1.95
C PRO A 292 -97.90 16.08 1.28
N VAL A 293 -99.06 15.46 1.19
CA VAL A 293 -99.22 14.20 0.45
C VAL A 293 -99.25 14.53 -1.05
N PRO A 294 -98.46 13.91 -1.87
CA PRO A 294 -98.48 14.17 -3.31
C PRO A 294 -99.82 13.70 -3.86
N PHE A 295 -100.42 14.58 -4.69
CA PHE A 295 -101.69 14.36 -5.44
C PHE A 295 -103.00 14.34 -4.62
N MET A 296 -103.02 14.65 -3.36
CA MET A 296 -104.27 14.82 -2.63
C MET A 296 -104.43 16.26 -2.10
N ASN A 297 -105.32 16.98 -2.70
CA ASN A 297 -105.81 18.25 -2.16
C ASN A 297 -106.96 17.88 -1.21
N VAL A 298 -106.54 17.58 0.06
CA VAL A 298 -107.57 17.41 1.11
C VAL A 298 -108.04 18.83 1.46
N GLY A 299 -109.13 19.29 0.76
CA GLY A 299 -109.77 20.52 1.13
C GLY A 299 -110.10 20.58 2.57
N ASN A 300 -109.75 21.72 3.19
CA ASN A 300 -110.03 22.00 4.59
C ASN A 300 -111.54 21.88 4.79
N PRO A 301 -112.04 21.00 5.62
CA PRO A 301 -113.51 21.07 5.88
C PRO A 301 -113.84 22.39 6.58
N ALA A 302 -114.64 23.14 5.99
CA ALA A 302 -115.15 24.42 6.44
C ALA A 302 -115.70 24.32 7.91
N LYS A 303 -115.27 25.21 8.72
CA LYS A 303 -116.12 25.98 9.62
C LYS A 303 -115.90 27.40 9.25
#